data_8bc6589b80da1105855e059ce1615fe2
#
_entry.id   8bc6589b80da1105855e059ce1615fe2
#
_cell.length_a   1.000
_cell.length_b   1.000
_cell.length_c   1.000
_cell.angle_alpha   90.00
_cell.angle_beta   90.00
_cell.angle_gamma   90.00
#
_symmetry.space_group_name_H-M   'P 1'
#
loop_
_entity.id
_entity.type
_entity.pdbx_description
1 polymer ?
#
loop_
_entity_poly.entity_id
_entity_poly.type
_entity_poly.pdbx_seq_one_letter_code
_entity_poly.pdbx_strand_id
1 'polypeptide(L)'
;MNFLCEKRRTKMKEPETGKKENTGKSGYSITTWRLHLWCRHPEWLRTTQEFYNRIAEFYYNLLLDHTDLWEMGSQQTLRELEIMSIPGRGGRIPSDPLPWQKVPLYFRRAAANEGIASAKSYISRFAQDEKSGRAEKLNAAVTYYKGMYQDFSAKEITLRVWTGDTWTWMHCRLSGRDFPENVRLMSPSVVFEYKYDMLHVPVRQNNENTATVRQRMQAGCRILCIQFTNSDAFAAGVVLDGTGQEIAVKFWKGGKEYSHHCRKLLEKIQKSQEATGGRQTGRVDQKYWMHLKHLSEHYGHQVTSQILRFAVLNGCFME
;
A
#
# COMPACT_ATOMS: atom_id res chain seq x y z
N MET A 1 3.57 33.34 -33.05
CA MET A 1 2.15 33.31 -32.66
C MET A 1 2.12 33.12 -31.17
N ASN A 2 1.98 34.24 -30.43
CA ASN A 2 1.96 34.27 -28.99
C ASN A 2 0.54 34.00 -28.50
N PHE A 3 0.34 32.94 -27.72
CA PHE A 3 -0.89 32.77 -26.92
C PHE A 3 -0.56 33.10 -25.46
N LEU A 4 -1.08 34.24 -25.04
CA LEU A 4 -1.08 34.77 -23.70
C LEU A 4 -1.90 33.84 -22.78
N CYS A 5 -1.25 33.30 -21.74
CA CYS A 5 -1.89 32.59 -20.66
C CYS A 5 -2.42 33.62 -19.63
N GLU A 6 -3.71 33.95 -19.71
CA GLU A 6 -4.39 34.79 -18.73
C GLU A 6 -4.54 34.05 -17.41
N LYS A 7 -3.83 34.51 -16.41
CA LYS A 7 -4.01 34.10 -15.00
C LYS A 7 -5.35 34.60 -14.48
N ARG A 8 -6.38 33.75 -14.47
CA ARG A 8 -7.60 34.00 -13.69
C ARG A 8 -7.29 33.82 -12.20
N ARG A 9 -7.14 34.93 -11.49
CA ARG A 9 -7.23 34.99 -10.02
C ARG A 9 -8.68 34.72 -9.61
N THR A 10 -8.99 33.48 -9.24
CA THR A 10 -10.25 33.16 -8.57
C THR A 10 -10.15 33.61 -7.13
N LYS A 11 -11.04 34.52 -6.72
CA LYS A 11 -11.24 34.96 -5.33
C LYS A 11 -11.56 33.73 -4.46
N MET A 12 -10.73 33.50 -3.46
CA MET A 12 -11.04 32.56 -2.39
C MET A 12 -12.34 33.03 -1.68
N LYS A 13 -13.39 32.23 -1.78
CA LYS A 13 -14.55 32.37 -0.89
C LYS A 13 -14.14 31.86 0.49
N GLU A 14 -14.37 32.68 1.50
CA GLU A 14 -14.25 32.28 2.91
C GLU A 14 -15.15 31.05 3.17
N PRO A 15 -14.70 30.06 3.94
CA PRO A 15 -15.54 28.92 4.24
C PRO A 15 -16.62 29.33 5.25
N GLU A 16 -17.88 29.22 4.83
CA GLU A 16 -19.02 29.30 5.76
C GLU A 16 -18.85 28.24 6.86
N THR A 17 -18.77 28.69 8.08
CA THR A 17 -18.71 27.88 9.30
C THR A 17 -20.07 27.22 9.58
N GLY A 18 -20.47 26.28 8.73
CA GLY A 18 -21.51 25.32 9.05
C GLY A 18 -20.94 24.25 9.99
N LYS A 19 -21.26 24.34 11.29
CA LYS A 19 -21.01 23.27 12.25
C LYS A 19 -21.75 22.01 11.79
N LYS A 20 -21.07 21.13 11.03
CA LYS A 20 -21.50 19.75 10.90
C LYS A 20 -21.22 19.09 12.24
N GLU A 21 -22.26 18.74 12.96
CA GLU A 21 -22.20 17.85 14.11
C GLU A 21 -21.48 16.57 13.63
N ASN A 22 -20.34 16.33 14.23
CA ASN A 22 -19.50 15.16 13.96
C ASN A 22 -20.16 13.96 14.66
N THR A 23 -21.17 13.35 14.01
CA THR A 23 -21.67 12.05 14.42
C THR A 23 -20.48 11.08 14.38
N GLY A 24 -20.06 10.65 15.57
CA GLY A 24 -18.84 9.88 15.81
C GLY A 24 -18.67 8.75 14.81
N LYS A 25 -17.79 8.95 13.83
CA LYS A 25 -17.31 7.84 13.01
C LYS A 25 -16.51 6.93 13.93
N SER A 26 -17.02 5.72 14.20
CA SER A 26 -16.24 4.70 14.89
C SER A 26 -14.90 4.57 14.19
N GLY A 27 -13.82 4.94 14.85
CA GLY A 27 -12.47 4.80 14.33
C GLY A 27 -12.16 3.32 14.15
N TYR A 28 -11.37 2.99 13.14
CA TYR A 28 -10.84 1.65 12.98
C TYR A 28 -9.37 1.75 12.58
N SER A 29 -8.60 0.75 12.97
CA SER A 29 -7.24 0.54 12.48
C SER A 29 -7.20 -0.63 11.51
N ILE A 30 -6.27 -0.57 10.56
CA ILE A 30 -5.99 -1.68 9.65
C ILE A 30 -4.52 -2.06 9.85
N THR A 31 -4.30 -3.31 10.22
CA THR A 31 -2.98 -3.91 10.34
C THR A 31 -2.86 -5.07 9.36
N THR A 32 -1.66 -5.34 8.85
CA THR A 32 -1.44 -6.43 7.90
C THR A 32 -0.78 -7.61 8.61
N TRP A 33 -1.47 -8.74 8.67
CA TRP A 33 -0.92 -10.04 9.07
C TRP A 33 -0.14 -10.64 7.93
N ARG A 34 1.07 -11.11 8.20
CA ARG A 34 1.94 -11.79 7.24
C ARG A 34 2.02 -13.26 7.63
N LEU A 35 1.54 -14.14 6.75
CA LEU A 35 1.53 -15.57 6.94
C LEU A 35 2.40 -16.22 5.85
N HIS A 36 3.23 -17.18 6.22
CA HIS A 36 3.93 -18.00 5.23
C HIS A 36 2.92 -18.84 4.46
N LEU A 37 3.06 -18.88 3.16
CA LEU A 37 2.18 -19.59 2.24
C LEU A 37 2.90 -20.80 1.63
N TRP A 38 2.33 -21.97 1.80
CA TRP A 38 2.85 -23.22 1.24
C TRP A 38 1.80 -23.85 0.35
N CYS A 39 2.15 -24.15 -0.89
CA CYS A 39 1.26 -24.81 -1.84
C CYS A 39 2.00 -25.84 -2.66
N ARG A 40 1.25 -26.74 -3.29
CA ARG A 40 1.82 -27.81 -4.12
C ARG A 40 2.43 -27.27 -5.43
N HIS A 41 1.85 -26.21 -5.98
CA HIS A 41 2.19 -25.64 -7.29
C HIS A 41 2.46 -24.12 -7.16
N PRO A 42 3.62 -23.71 -6.60
CA PRO A 42 3.95 -22.29 -6.45
C PRO A 42 4.12 -21.56 -7.82
N GLU A 43 4.42 -22.29 -8.88
CA GLU A 43 4.49 -21.78 -10.24
C GLU A 43 3.13 -21.20 -10.71
N TRP A 44 2.01 -21.79 -10.31
CA TRP A 44 0.68 -21.29 -10.67
C TRP A 44 0.37 -19.93 -10.00
N LEU A 45 0.91 -19.68 -8.82
CA LEU A 45 0.79 -18.36 -8.17
C LEU A 45 1.50 -17.29 -9.01
N ARG A 46 2.68 -17.59 -9.54
CA ARG A 46 3.45 -16.67 -10.39
C ARG A 46 2.76 -16.43 -11.73
N THR A 47 2.30 -17.50 -12.38
CA THR A 47 1.49 -17.38 -13.60
C THR A 47 0.20 -16.57 -13.37
N THR A 48 -0.43 -16.74 -12.21
CA THR A 48 -1.59 -15.94 -11.81
C THR A 48 -1.22 -14.47 -11.63
N GLN A 49 -0.07 -14.15 -11.02
CA GLN A 49 0.40 -12.77 -10.85
C GLN A 49 0.75 -12.12 -12.19
N GLU A 50 1.41 -12.83 -13.07
CA GLU A 50 1.72 -12.34 -14.42
C GLU A 50 0.44 -11.99 -15.18
N PHE A 51 -0.56 -12.89 -15.13
CA PHE A 51 -1.85 -12.64 -15.77
C PHE A 51 -2.61 -11.49 -15.11
N TYR A 52 -2.57 -11.38 -13.77
CA TYR A 52 -3.14 -10.26 -13.04
C TYR A 52 -2.55 -8.92 -13.47
N ASN A 53 -1.23 -8.84 -13.57
CA ASN A 53 -0.55 -7.63 -13.96
C ASN A 53 -0.82 -7.24 -15.41
N ARG A 54 -0.92 -8.21 -16.34
CA ARG A 54 -1.33 -7.93 -17.73
C ARG A 54 -2.73 -7.32 -17.81
N ILE A 55 -3.67 -7.78 -17.00
CA ILE A 55 -5.01 -7.18 -16.93
C ILE A 55 -4.95 -5.80 -16.27
N ALA A 56 -4.16 -5.64 -15.21
CA ALA A 56 -3.98 -4.35 -14.56
C ALA A 56 -3.34 -3.32 -15.51
N GLU A 57 -2.33 -3.70 -16.29
CA GLU A 57 -1.70 -2.89 -17.34
C GLU A 57 -2.69 -2.46 -18.42
N PHE A 58 -3.59 -3.35 -18.85
CA PHE A 58 -4.65 -3.01 -19.78
C PHE A 58 -5.52 -1.87 -19.22
N TYR A 59 -6.01 -1.98 -17.98
CA TYR A 59 -6.84 -0.94 -17.37
C TYR A 59 -6.05 0.32 -16.99
N TYR A 60 -4.77 0.19 -16.67
CA TYR A 60 -3.85 1.31 -16.47
C TYR A 60 -3.74 2.16 -17.74
N ASN A 61 -3.44 1.53 -18.88
CA ASN A 61 -3.31 2.23 -20.15
C ASN A 61 -4.66 2.80 -20.61
N LEU A 62 -5.73 2.01 -20.52
CA LEU A 62 -7.07 2.45 -20.89
C LEU A 62 -7.49 3.73 -20.14
N LEU A 63 -7.20 3.82 -18.83
CA LEU A 63 -7.48 5.04 -18.06
C LEU A 63 -6.60 6.21 -18.48
N LEU A 64 -5.33 5.96 -18.82
CA LEU A 64 -4.42 7.03 -19.26
C LEU A 64 -4.80 7.60 -20.62
N ASP A 65 -5.39 6.78 -21.48
CA ASP A 65 -5.83 7.19 -22.82
C ASP A 65 -7.17 7.94 -22.80
N HIS A 66 -7.93 7.83 -21.69
CA HIS A 66 -9.23 8.50 -21.48
C HIS A 66 -9.14 9.58 -20.39
N THR A 67 -8.70 10.77 -20.77
CA THR A 67 -8.46 11.91 -19.85
C THR A 67 -9.73 12.43 -19.18
N ASP A 68 -10.88 12.24 -19.81
CA ASP A 68 -12.20 12.57 -19.26
C ASP A 68 -12.57 11.77 -18.00
N LEU A 69 -11.94 10.61 -17.79
CA LEU A 69 -12.14 9.77 -16.60
C LEU A 69 -11.22 10.13 -15.43
N TRP A 70 -10.22 10.99 -15.63
CA TRP A 70 -9.18 11.25 -14.63
C TRP A 70 -9.72 11.85 -13.33
N GLU A 71 -10.69 12.76 -13.44
CA GLU A 71 -11.30 13.44 -12.29
C GLU A 71 -12.37 12.58 -11.57
N MET A 72 -12.75 11.45 -12.14
CA MET A 72 -13.79 10.59 -11.58
C MET A 72 -13.32 9.85 -10.35
N GLY A 73 -14.23 9.61 -9.39
CA GLY A 73 -14.00 8.73 -8.25
C GLY A 73 -13.70 7.28 -8.69
N SER A 74 -12.86 6.53 -7.95
CA SER A 74 -12.37 5.20 -8.37
C SER A 74 -13.49 4.19 -8.68
N GLN A 75 -14.62 4.25 -7.97
CA GLN A 75 -15.77 3.36 -8.25
C GLN A 75 -16.45 3.69 -9.58
N GLN A 76 -16.61 4.98 -9.88
CA GLN A 76 -17.18 5.43 -11.12
C GLN A 76 -16.24 5.13 -12.29
N THR A 77 -14.94 5.42 -12.13
CA THR A 77 -13.89 5.05 -13.11
C THR A 77 -13.94 3.55 -13.43
N LEU A 78 -13.99 2.68 -12.40
CA LEU A 78 -14.09 1.24 -12.63
C LEU A 78 -15.33 0.86 -13.46
N ARG A 79 -16.47 1.48 -13.16
CA ARG A 79 -17.72 1.21 -13.88
C ARG A 79 -17.62 1.61 -15.36
N GLU A 80 -17.08 2.79 -15.66
CA GLU A 80 -16.91 3.26 -17.04
C GLU A 80 -15.91 2.38 -17.80
N LEU A 81 -14.77 2.04 -17.19
CA LEU A 81 -13.80 1.13 -17.81
C LEU A 81 -14.37 -0.29 -18.03
N GLU A 82 -15.24 -0.81 -17.15
CA GLU A 82 -15.95 -2.07 -17.39
C GLU A 82 -16.95 -1.94 -18.54
N ILE A 83 -17.62 -0.80 -18.69
CA ILE A 83 -18.52 -0.51 -19.81
C ILE A 83 -17.77 -0.52 -21.14
N MET A 84 -16.57 0.07 -21.17
CA MET A 84 -15.73 0.18 -22.36
C MET A 84 -15.08 -1.15 -22.75
N SER A 85 -14.77 -2.02 -21.76
CA SER A 85 -13.95 -3.22 -22.00
C SER A 85 -14.72 -4.54 -22.04
N ILE A 86 -15.95 -4.59 -21.54
CA ILE A 86 -16.71 -5.82 -21.41
C ILE A 86 -18.02 -5.76 -22.20
N PRO A 87 -18.36 -6.81 -22.95
CA PRO A 87 -19.65 -6.90 -23.64
C PRO A 87 -20.81 -6.71 -22.65
N GLY A 88 -21.71 -5.81 -23.01
CA GLY A 88 -22.87 -5.50 -22.18
C GLY A 88 -24.02 -6.52 -22.34
N ARG A 89 -24.95 -6.51 -21.38
CA ARG A 89 -26.23 -7.22 -21.53
C ARG A 89 -26.97 -6.61 -22.74
N GLY A 90 -27.49 -7.44 -23.62
CA GLY A 90 -28.18 -6.99 -24.85
C GLY A 90 -27.28 -6.80 -26.07
N GLY A 91 -26.04 -7.31 -26.04
CA GLY A 91 -25.16 -7.33 -27.22
C GLY A 91 -24.38 -6.04 -27.46
N ARG A 92 -24.27 -5.14 -26.45
CA ARG A 92 -23.43 -3.95 -26.57
C ARG A 92 -21.97 -4.36 -26.80
N ILE A 93 -21.41 -3.88 -27.92
CA ILE A 93 -19.99 -4.07 -28.27
C ILE A 93 -19.16 -3.08 -27.45
N PRO A 94 -18.12 -3.53 -26.72
CA PRO A 94 -17.20 -2.65 -26.01
C PRO A 94 -16.34 -1.86 -27.01
N SER A 95 -16.03 -0.59 -26.69
CA SER A 95 -15.12 0.24 -27.51
C SER A 95 -13.69 -0.30 -27.48
N ASP A 96 -13.24 -0.75 -26.31
CA ASP A 96 -11.88 -1.21 -26.03
C ASP A 96 -11.93 -2.61 -25.39
N PRO A 97 -12.20 -3.66 -26.18
CA PRO A 97 -12.49 -4.97 -25.65
C PRO A 97 -11.29 -5.58 -24.92
N LEU A 98 -11.56 -6.14 -23.73
CA LEU A 98 -10.55 -6.89 -22.97
C LEU A 98 -10.06 -8.09 -23.82
N PRO A 99 -8.74 -8.23 -24.08
CA PRO A 99 -8.25 -9.24 -25.04
C PRO A 99 -8.35 -10.68 -24.52
N TRP A 100 -8.66 -10.89 -23.24
CA TRP A 100 -8.76 -12.21 -22.64
C TRP A 100 -10.20 -12.59 -22.34
N GLN A 101 -10.58 -13.79 -22.78
CA GLN A 101 -11.88 -14.39 -22.47
C GLN A 101 -11.82 -15.17 -21.14
N LYS A 102 -13.00 -15.41 -20.55
CA LYS A 102 -13.19 -16.27 -19.35
C LYS A 102 -12.40 -15.81 -18.12
N VAL A 103 -12.14 -14.50 -17.99
CA VAL A 103 -11.56 -13.94 -16.76
C VAL A 103 -12.62 -13.85 -15.67
N PRO A 104 -12.43 -14.46 -14.48
CA PRO A 104 -13.38 -14.37 -13.39
C PRO A 104 -13.64 -12.91 -12.98
N LEU A 105 -14.92 -12.57 -12.75
CA LEU A 105 -15.35 -11.20 -12.45
C LEU A 105 -14.52 -10.54 -11.32
N TYR A 106 -14.36 -11.24 -10.20
CA TYR A 106 -13.67 -10.68 -9.04
C TYR A 106 -12.17 -10.54 -9.24
N PHE A 107 -11.56 -11.44 -10.01
CA PHE A 107 -10.16 -11.32 -10.40
C PHE A 107 -9.94 -10.10 -11.33
N ARG A 108 -10.78 -9.97 -12.35
CA ARG A 108 -10.73 -8.82 -13.26
C ARG A 108 -10.90 -7.50 -12.52
N ARG A 109 -11.89 -7.41 -11.61
CA ARG A 109 -12.12 -6.20 -10.81
C ARG A 109 -10.98 -5.87 -9.87
N ALA A 110 -10.34 -6.87 -9.27
CA ALA A 110 -9.16 -6.65 -8.45
C ALA A 110 -8.01 -6.10 -9.28
N ALA A 111 -7.73 -6.68 -10.45
CA ALA A 111 -6.71 -6.19 -11.37
C ALA A 111 -7.03 -4.80 -11.95
N ALA A 112 -8.31 -4.54 -12.29
CA ALA A 112 -8.74 -3.23 -12.76
C ALA A 112 -8.55 -2.14 -11.67
N ASN A 113 -8.90 -2.43 -10.43
CA ASN A 113 -8.66 -1.50 -9.32
C ASN A 113 -7.17 -1.21 -9.11
N GLU A 114 -6.30 -2.20 -9.29
CA GLU A 114 -4.85 -2.00 -9.26
C GLU A 114 -4.37 -1.10 -10.40
N GLY A 115 -4.84 -1.35 -11.62
CA GLY A 115 -4.54 -0.51 -12.78
C GLY A 115 -5.01 0.93 -12.57
N ILE A 116 -6.23 1.13 -12.06
CA ILE A 116 -6.78 2.46 -11.72
C ILE A 116 -5.94 3.15 -10.65
N ALA A 117 -5.56 2.45 -9.59
CA ALA A 117 -4.75 3.03 -8.51
C ALA A 117 -3.37 3.45 -9.02
N SER A 118 -2.72 2.61 -9.84
CA SER A 118 -1.44 2.91 -10.47
C SER A 118 -1.53 4.08 -11.45
N ALA A 119 -2.60 4.16 -12.27
CA ALA A 119 -2.82 5.26 -13.18
C ALA A 119 -3.06 6.58 -12.44
N LYS A 120 -3.90 6.59 -11.41
CA LYS A 120 -4.14 7.78 -10.57
C LYS A 120 -2.88 8.26 -9.84
N SER A 121 -2.04 7.33 -9.39
CA SER A 121 -0.72 7.66 -8.83
C SER A 121 0.19 8.31 -9.88
N TYR A 122 0.19 7.81 -11.11
CA TYR A 122 0.93 8.43 -12.21
C TYR A 122 0.38 9.83 -12.54
N ILE A 123 -0.94 9.97 -12.71
CA ILE A 123 -1.60 11.26 -13.02
C ILE A 123 -1.26 12.31 -11.95
N SER A 124 -1.31 11.93 -10.67
CA SER A 124 -0.95 12.83 -9.56
C SER A 124 0.52 13.27 -9.60
N ARG A 125 1.45 12.39 -9.97
CA ARG A 125 2.87 12.72 -10.13
C ARG A 125 3.11 13.58 -11.38
N PHE A 126 2.46 13.25 -12.48
CA PHE A 126 2.54 14.00 -13.73
C PHE A 126 2.05 15.44 -13.57
N ALA A 127 1.01 15.66 -12.77
CA ALA A 127 0.52 17.00 -12.44
C ALA A 127 1.54 17.83 -11.63
N GLN A 128 2.47 17.19 -10.92
CA GLN A 128 3.54 17.85 -10.16
C GLN A 128 4.83 18.01 -10.99
N ASP A 129 5.14 17.02 -11.83
CA ASP A 129 6.30 17.00 -12.70
C ASP A 129 5.95 16.30 -14.02
N GLU A 130 5.85 17.08 -15.09
CA GLU A 130 5.53 16.60 -16.45
C GLU A 130 6.57 15.64 -17.03
N LYS A 131 7.78 15.55 -16.43
CA LYS A 131 8.81 14.59 -16.81
C LYS A 131 8.62 13.21 -16.19
N SER A 132 7.61 13.03 -15.34
CA SER A 132 7.30 11.72 -14.74
C SER A 132 7.03 10.67 -15.83
N GLY A 133 7.83 9.61 -15.87
CA GLY A 133 7.68 8.52 -16.83
C GLY A 133 6.46 7.63 -16.52
N ARG A 134 5.80 7.14 -17.56
CA ARG A 134 4.79 6.07 -17.44
C ARG A 134 5.46 4.77 -17.00
N ALA A 135 4.77 3.95 -16.23
CA ALA A 135 5.24 2.60 -15.92
C ALA A 135 5.14 1.73 -17.18
N GLU A 136 6.24 1.10 -17.57
CA GLU A 136 6.25 0.16 -18.70
C GLU A 136 5.59 -1.17 -18.35
N LYS A 137 5.75 -1.61 -17.09
CA LYS A 137 5.17 -2.85 -16.56
C LYS A 137 4.71 -2.62 -15.12
N LEU A 138 3.60 -3.25 -14.77
CA LEU A 138 3.14 -3.34 -13.40
C LEU A 138 3.67 -4.64 -12.76
N ASN A 139 3.96 -4.59 -11.47
CA ASN A 139 4.37 -5.74 -10.69
C ASN A 139 3.66 -5.72 -9.32
N ALA A 140 2.34 -5.74 -9.38
CA ALA A 140 1.50 -5.74 -8.20
C ALA A 140 1.26 -7.16 -7.66
N ALA A 141 1.06 -7.26 -6.35
CA ALA A 141 0.63 -8.48 -5.70
C ALA A 141 -0.83 -8.79 -6.07
N VAL A 142 -1.13 -10.06 -6.29
CA VAL A 142 -2.50 -10.47 -6.59
C VAL A 142 -3.38 -10.31 -5.36
N THR A 143 -4.40 -9.46 -5.44
CA THR A 143 -5.41 -9.30 -4.40
C THR A 143 -6.60 -10.22 -4.69
N TYR A 144 -6.90 -11.08 -3.74
CA TYR A 144 -7.99 -12.06 -3.86
C TYR A 144 -9.28 -11.51 -3.25
N TYR A 145 -10.23 -11.11 -4.08
CA TYR A 145 -11.56 -10.71 -3.61
C TYR A 145 -12.39 -11.94 -3.23
N LYS A 146 -13.42 -11.72 -2.40
CA LYS A 146 -14.39 -12.77 -2.02
C LYS A 146 -14.96 -13.44 -3.29
N GLY A 147 -14.89 -14.78 -3.34
CA GLY A 147 -15.20 -15.56 -4.55
C GLY A 147 -13.97 -16.01 -5.34
N MET A 148 -12.77 -15.49 -5.01
CA MET A 148 -11.50 -15.99 -5.52
C MET A 148 -10.70 -16.78 -4.48
N TYR A 149 -11.24 -16.93 -3.28
CA TYR A 149 -10.73 -17.80 -2.22
C TYR A 149 -11.88 -18.41 -1.44
N GLN A 150 -11.61 -19.52 -0.79
CA GLN A 150 -12.51 -20.25 0.11
C GLN A 150 -11.71 -20.92 1.23
N ASP A 151 -12.37 -21.51 2.23
CA ASP A 151 -11.77 -22.25 3.35
C ASP A 151 -10.66 -21.45 4.06
N PHE A 152 -10.92 -20.16 4.29
CA PHE A 152 -9.92 -19.24 4.81
C PHE A 152 -9.89 -19.24 6.34
N SER A 153 -8.75 -19.68 6.90
CA SER A 153 -8.42 -19.66 8.32
C SER A 153 -6.99 -19.18 8.54
N ALA A 154 -6.50 -19.13 9.78
CA ALA A 154 -5.10 -18.84 10.08
C ALA A 154 -4.14 -19.98 9.67
N LYS A 155 -4.65 -21.17 9.35
CA LYS A 155 -3.85 -22.36 9.02
C LYS A 155 -3.90 -22.75 7.55
N GLU A 156 -4.93 -22.35 6.82
CA GLU A 156 -5.16 -22.76 5.44
C GLU A 156 -6.02 -21.76 4.67
N ILE A 157 -5.88 -21.79 3.36
CA ILE A 157 -6.72 -21.07 2.41
C ILE A 157 -6.74 -21.85 1.10
N THR A 158 -7.86 -21.84 0.41
CA THR A 158 -7.98 -22.35 -0.96
C THR A 158 -8.11 -21.18 -1.92
N LEU A 159 -7.13 -21.00 -2.82
CA LEU A 159 -7.06 -19.91 -3.77
C LEU A 159 -7.47 -20.36 -5.17
N ARG A 160 -8.20 -19.51 -5.87
CA ARG A 160 -8.48 -19.73 -7.29
C ARG A 160 -7.34 -19.18 -8.12
N VAL A 161 -6.59 -20.05 -8.80
CA VAL A 161 -5.37 -19.72 -9.51
C VAL A 161 -5.48 -20.03 -11.01
N TRP A 162 -4.70 -19.33 -11.80
CA TRP A 162 -4.55 -19.54 -13.25
C TRP A 162 -3.35 -20.43 -13.51
N THR A 163 -3.58 -21.57 -14.19
CA THR A 163 -2.52 -22.54 -14.50
C THR A 163 -1.72 -22.20 -15.75
N GLY A 164 -2.18 -21.22 -16.53
CA GLY A 164 -1.75 -20.92 -17.89
C GLY A 164 -2.86 -21.15 -18.91
N ASP A 165 -3.69 -22.18 -18.69
CA ASP A 165 -4.77 -22.58 -19.60
C ASP A 165 -6.17 -22.51 -18.95
N THR A 166 -6.26 -22.88 -17.67
CA THR A 166 -7.52 -22.99 -16.95
C THR A 166 -7.46 -22.40 -15.53
N TRP A 167 -8.64 -22.07 -15.00
CA TRP A 167 -8.80 -21.66 -13.61
C TRP A 167 -9.07 -22.89 -12.75
N THR A 168 -8.28 -23.07 -11.69
CA THR A 168 -8.44 -24.17 -10.74
C THR A 168 -8.39 -23.67 -9.30
N TRP A 169 -8.86 -24.48 -8.37
CA TRP A 169 -8.74 -24.24 -6.94
C TRP A 169 -7.49 -24.94 -6.39
N MET A 170 -6.66 -24.22 -5.68
CA MET A 170 -5.43 -24.72 -5.10
C MET A 170 -5.47 -24.54 -3.59
N HIS A 171 -5.38 -25.63 -2.86
CA HIS A 171 -5.25 -25.62 -1.42
C HIS A 171 -3.85 -25.18 -1.01
N CYS A 172 -3.76 -24.25 -0.04
CA CYS A 172 -2.53 -23.72 0.51
C CYS A 172 -2.55 -23.81 2.03
N ARG A 173 -1.45 -24.24 2.62
CA ARG A 173 -1.24 -24.20 4.07
C ARG A 173 -0.64 -22.86 4.45
N LEU A 174 -1.02 -22.36 5.63
CA LEU A 174 -0.55 -21.11 6.20
C LEU A 174 0.18 -21.36 7.52
N SER A 175 1.20 -20.56 7.77
CA SER A 175 1.93 -20.56 9.04
C SER A 175 2.22 -19.12 9.48
N GLY A 176 1.91 -18.83 10.72
CA GLY A 176 2.09 -17.51 11.32
C GLY A 176 1.28 -17.38 12.61
N ARG A 177 1.04 -16.13 13.02
CA ARG A 177 0.20 -15.84 14.19
C ARG A 177 -1.27 -16.06 13.86
N ASP A 178 -2.02 -16.53 14.84
CA ASP A 178 -3.47 -16.59 14.73
C ASP A 178 -4.06 -15.18 14.67
N PHE A 179 -5.20 -15.04 14.01
CA PHE A 179 -5.89 -13.75 13.94
C PHE A 179 -6.46 -13.38 15.32
N PRO A 180 -6.43 -12.09 15.68
CA PRO A 180 -7.09 -11.63 16.90
C PRO A 180 -8.59 -11.92 16.85
N GLU A 181 -9.20 -12.03 18.01
CA GLU A 181 -10.66 -12.11 18.13
C GLU A 181 -11.32 -10.77 17.75
N ASN A 182 -12.56 -10.80 17.31
CA ASN A 182 -13.38 -9.62 16.99
C ASN A 182 -12.81 -8.69 15.90
N VAL A 183 -12.09 -9.26 14.93
CA VAL A 183 -11.56 -8.54 13.79
C VAL A 183 -12.28 -8.91 12.50
N ARG A 184 -12.26 -8.00 11.53
CA ARG A 184 -12.73 -8.24 10.17
C ARG A 184 -11.54 -8.48 9.24
N LEU A 185 -11.45 -9.70 8.70
CA LEU A 185 -10.48 -10.01 7.66
C LEU A 185 -10.90 -9.34 6.34
N MET A 186 -9.94 -8.70 5.68
CA MET A 186 -10.13 -8.08 4.38
C MET A 186 -9.55 -8.98 3.28
N SER A 187 -9.62 -8.54 2.04
CA SER A 187 -9.12 -9.30 0.89
C SER A 187 -7.63 -9.57 1.02
N PRO A 188 -7.21 -10.85 1.07
CA PRO A 188 -5.79 -11.19 1.16
C PRO A 188 -5.08 -10.95 -0.15
N SER A 189 -3.75 -10.78 -0.09
CA SER A 189 -2.89 -10.70 -1.27
C SER A 189 -1.70 -11.64 -1.15
N VAL A 190 -1.29 -12.23 -2.29
CA VAL A 190 -0.10 -13.08 -2.36
C VAL A 190 1.10 -12.22 -2.74
N VAL A 191 2.14 -12.25 -1.92
CA VAL A 191 3.38 -11.49 -2.10
C VAL A 191 4.56 -12.45 -2.16
N PHE A 192 5.37 -12.34 -3.19
CA PHE A 192 6.59 -13.13 -3.35
C PHE A 192 7.76 -12.42 -2.69
N GLU A 193 8.21 -12.96 -1.56
CA GLU A 193 9.43 -12.50 -0.88
C GLU A 193 10.63 -13.38 -1.27
N TYR A 194 11.84 -12.93 -0.95
CA TYR A 194 13.07 -13.59 -1.40
C TYR A 194 13.16 -15.09 -1.08
N LYS A 195 12.67 -15.50 0.09
CA LYS A 195 12.77 -16.89 0.56
C LYS A 195 11.44 -17.62 0.62
N TYR A 196 10.35 -16.90 0.74
CA TYR A 196 9.04 -17.47 1.03
C TYR A 196 7.95 -16.75 0.26
N ASP A 197 6.97 -17.49 -0.17
CA ASP A 197 5.72 -16.93 -0.63
C ASP A 197 4.87 -16.59 0.60
N MET A 198 4.31 -15.38 0.64
CA MET A 198 3.59 -14.85 1.78
C MET A 198 2.15 -14.53 1.43
N LEU A 199 1.24 -14.77 2.37
CA LEU A 199 -0.10 -14.24 2.32
C LEU A 199 -0.18 -13.01 3.24
N HIS A 200 -0.44 -11.85 2.67
CA HIS A 200 -0.70 -10.63 3.40
C HIS A 200 -2.20 -10.48 3.60
N VAL A 201 -2.63 -10.44 4.83
CA VAL A 201 -4.04 -10.33 5.21
C VAL A 201 -4.25 -9.01 5.94
N PRO A 202 -4.87 -8.01 5.31
CA PRO A 202 -5.26 -6.80 6.03
C PRO A 202 -6.40 -7.14 7.00
N VAL A 203 -6.22 -6.75 8.24
CA VAL A 203 -7.14 -7.02 9.34
C VAL A 203 -7.65 -5.70 9.86
N ARG A 204 -8.96 -5.49 9.79
CA ARG A 204 -9.62 -4.31 10.33
C ARG A 204 -10.09 -4.60 11.75
N GLN A 205 -9.62 -3.79 12.68
CA GLN A 205 -10.04 -3.79 14.08
C GLN A 205 -10.77 -2.47 14.38
N ASN A 206 -11.93 -2.56 15.00
CA ASN A 206 -12.62 -1.36 15.44
C ASN A 206 -11.95 -0.83 16.71
N ASN A 207 -11.65 0.44 16.73
CA ASN A 207 -11.10 1.10 17.91
C ASN A 207 -12.28 1.59 18.77
N GLU A 208 -12.32 1.14 20.00
CA GLU A 208 -13.34 1.60 20.96
C GLU A 208 -13.12 3.07 21.35
N ASN A 209 -11.87 3.52 21.28
CA ASN A 209 -11.47 4.84 21.72
C ASN A 209 -11.16 5.76 20.51
N THR A 210 -12.16 6.51 20.07
CA THR A 210 -12.09 7.41 18.90
C THR A 210 -11.73 8.85 19.23
N ALA A 211 -11.33 9.14 20.49
CA ALA A 211 -10.99 10.48 20.90
C ALA A 211 -9.81 11.03 20.10
N THR A 212 -9.98 12.20 19.51
CA THR A 212 -8.91 12.90 18.78
C THR A 212 -7.80 13.35 19.72
N VAL A 213 -6.58 13.58 19.18
CA VAL A 213 -5.45 14.13 19.95
C VAL A 213 -5.88 15.38 20.74
N ARG A 214 -6.65 16.30 20.12
CA ARG A 214 -7.16 17.50 20.76
C ARG A 214 -8.09 17.20 21.94
N GLN A 215 -9.00 16.23 21.79
CA GLN A 215 -9.91 15.84 22.88
C GLN A 215 -9.15 15.21 24.05
N ARG A 216 -8.11 14.44 23.77
CA ARG A 216 -7.24 13.85 24.80
C ARG A 216 -6.41 14.90 25.54
N MET A 217 -5.86 15.89 24.81
CA MET A 217 -5.20 17.04 25.44
C MET A 217 -6.16 17.80 26.37
N GLN A 218 -7.39 18.06 25.93
CA GLN A 218 -8.42 18.70 26.74
C GLN A 218 -8.82 17.89 27.98
N ALA A 219 -8.71 16.55 27.88
CA ALA A 219 -8.91 15.63 29.02
C ALA A 219 -7.66 15.51 29.94
N GLY A 220 -6.61 16.30 29.70
CA GLY A 220 -5.39 16.28 30.51
C GLY A 220 -4.41 15.15 30.23
N CYS A 221 -4.63 14.38 29.15
CA CYS A 221 -3.71 13.30 28.77
C CYS A 221 -2.38 13.86 28.26
N ARG A 222 -1.28 13.21 28.66
CA ARG A 222 0.05 13.50 28.11
C ARG A 222 0.18 12.93 26.70
N ILE A 223 0.79 13.69 25.79
CA ILE A 223 0.98 13.32 24.39
C ILE A 223 2.46 13.31 24.07
N LEU A 224 2.94 12.24 23.44
CA LEU A 224 4.28 12.14 22.88
C LEU A 224 4.25 12.52 21.40
N CYS A 225 4.88 13.64 21.06
CA CYS A 225 5.12 14.07 19.69
C CYS A 225 6.47 13.55 19.24
N ILE A 226 6.54 12.89 18.07
CA ILE A 226 7.75 12.28 17.53
C ILE A 226 8.02 12.82 16.14
N GLN A 227 9.27 13.16 15.89
CA GLN A 227 9.78 13.51 14.57
C GLN A 227 10.96 12.60 14.22
N PHE A 228 10.86 11.88 13.11
CA PHE A 228 12.00 11.18 12.52
C PHE A 228 12.90 12.16 11.79
N THR A 229 14.21 12.01 11.94
CA THR A 229 15.19 12.92 11.38
C THR A 229 16.20 12.18 10.52
N ASN A 230 16.84 12.90 9.60
CA ASN A 230 17.97 12.41 8.80
C ASN A 230 19.32 12.83 9.41
N SER A 231 19.33 13.25 10.67
CA SER A 231 20.52 13.70 11.40
C SER A 231 21.16 12.57 12.20
N ASP A 232 22.08 12.91 13.11
CA ASP A 232 22.74 11.96 14.03
C ASP A 232 21.74 11.24 14.95
N ALA A 233 20.64 11.90 15.30
CA ALA A 233 19.52 11.27 15.96
C ALA A 233 18.61 10.59 14.91
N PHE A 234 18.13 9.40 15.21
CA PHE A 234 17.13 8.70 14.37
C PHE A 234 15.75 9.33 14.50
N ALA A 235 15.41 9.72 15.72
CA ALA A 235 14.19 10.41 16.05
C ALA A 235 14.39 11.37 17.24
N ALA A 236 13.56 12.39 17.30
CA ALA A 236 13.38 13.28 18.44
C ALA A 236 11.94 13.20 18.94
N GLY A 237 11.72 13.26 20.24
CA GLY A 237 10.39 13.24 20.82
C GLY A 237 10.27 14.21 21.99
N VAL A 238 9.08 14.82 22.09
CA VAL A 238 8.70 15.75 23.13
C VAL A 238 7.40 15.27 23.76
N VAL A 239 7.36 15.17 25.08
CA VAL A 239 6.14 14.89 25.83
C VAL A 239 5.52 16.22 26.24
N LEU A 240 4.27 16.42 25.86
CA LEU A 240 3.47 17.58 26.23
C LEU A 240 2.37 17.17 27.21
N ASP A 241 2.06 18.03 28.17
CA ASP A 241 0.87 17.88 29.01
C ASP A 241 -0.41 18.37 28.33
N GLY A 242 -1.53 18.29 29.05
CA GLY A 242 -2.83 18.76 28.57
C GLY A 242 -2.92 20.29 28.29
N THR A 243 -1.97 21.06 28.80
CA THR A 243 -1.87 22.52 28.57
C THR A 243 -0.95 22.84 27.38
N GLY A 244 -0.23 21.84 26.86
CA GLY A 244 0.77 22.00 25.80
C GLY A 244 2.16 22.35 26.34
N GLN A 245 2.38 22.30 27.65
CA GLN A 245 3.70 22.51 28.26
C GLN A 245 4.58 21.29 28.09
N GLU A 246 5.85 21.52 27.79
CA GLU A 246 6.86 20.48 27.66
C GLU A 246 7.18 19.85 29.02
N ILE A 247 7.08 18.53 29.12
CA ILE A 247 7.42 17.74 30.30
C ILE A 247 8.78 17.07 30.15
N ALA A 248 9.06 16.48 29.00
CA ALA A 248 10.28 15.73 28.74
C ALA A 248 10.63 15.73 27.25
N VAL A 249 11.95 15.76 26.97
CA VAL A 249 12.49 15.65 25.61
C VAL A 249 13.45 14.45 25.57
N LYS A 250 13.44 13.72 24.45
CA LYS A 250 14.39 12.64 24.23
C LYS A 250 14.81 12.54 22.75
N PHE A 251 16.09 12.29 22.58
CA PHE A 251 16.68 11.98 21.26
C PHE A 251 17.07 10.53 21.21
N TRP A 252 16.64 9.81 20.20
CA TRP A 252 17.03 8.41 19.96
C TRP A 252 18.18 8.40 18.97
N LYS A 253 19.37 7.98 19.46
CA LYS A 253 20.59 7.90 18.67
C LYS A 253 20.53 6.74 17.68
N GLY A 254 21.48 6.70 16.73
CA GLY A 254 21.64 5.62 15.74
C GLY A 254 21.38 6.05 14.30
N GLY A 255 20.96 7.31 14.05
CA GLY A 255 20.73 7.83 12.70
C GLY A 255 22.02 7.85 11.87
N LYS A 256 23.15 8.19 12.48
CA LYS A 256 24.46 8.24 11.82
C LYS A 256 24.94 6.86 11.39
N GLU A 257 24.87 5.87 12.28
CA GLU A 257 25.21 4.47 11.97
C GLU A 257 24.31 3.90 10.89
N TYR A 258 23.00 4.09 11.04
CA TYR A 258 22.01 3.67 10.03
C TYR A 258 22.34 4.26 8.66
N SER A 259 22.53 5.57 8.57
CA SER A 259 22.84 6.28 7.32
C SER A 259 24.16 5.79 6.71
N HIS A 260 25.18 5.51 7.54
CA HIS A 260 26.45 4.96 7.10
C HIS A 260 26.30 3.56 6.48
N HIS A 261 25.56 2.67 7.15
CA HIS A 261 25.30 1.32 6.63
C HIS A 261 24.45 1.33 5.35
N CYS A 262 23.43 2.19 5.30
CA CYS A 262 22.63 2.37 4.07
C CYS A 262 23.50 2.83 2.90
N ARG A 263 24.33 3.85 3.11
CA ARG A 263 25.26 4.37 2.08
C ARG A 263 26.18 3.28 1.55
N LYS A 264 26.82 2.49 2.44
CA LYS A 264 27.68 1.38 2.03
C LYS A 264 26.96 0.32 1.19
N LEU A 265 25.70 0.03 1.50
CA LEU A 265 24.89 -0.91 0.71
C LEU A 265 24.53 -0.33 -0.65
N LEU A 266 24.15 0.96 -0.70
CA LEU A 266 23.85 1.65 -1.97
C LEU A 266 25.08 1.75 -2.88
N GLU A 267 26.27 2.02 -2.34
CA GLU A 267 27.54 2.00 -3.09
C GLU A 267 27.83 0.61 -3.69
N LYS A 268 27.51 -0.49 -2.97
CA LYS A 268 27.65 -1.85 -3.48
C LYS A 268 26.66 -2.13 -4.60
N ILE A 269 25.42 -1.66 -4.48
CA ILE A 269 24.39 -1.78 -5.51
C ILE A 269 24.85 -1.03 -6.78
N GLN A 270 25.30 0.22 -6.62
CA GLN A 270 25.78 1.02 -7.74
C GLN A 270 26.96 0.36 -8.46
N LYS A 271 27.98 -0.11 -7.74
CA LYS A 271 29.13 -0.83 -8.34
C LYS A 271 28.71 -2.10 -9.06
N SER A 272 27.72 -2.84 -8.53
CA SER A 272 27.18 -4.02 -9.18
C SER A 272 26.44 -3.68 -10.47
N GLN A 273 25.67 -2.61 -10.47
CA GLN A 273 24.95 -2.12 -11.67
C GLN A 273 25.91 -1.61 -12.74
N GLU A 274 26.96 -0.88 -12.36
CA GLU A 274 28.01 -0.42 -13.27
C GLU A 274 28.75 -1.62 -13.92
N ALA A 275 29.09 -2.64 -13.12
CA ALA A 275 29.78 -3.84 -13.62
C ALA A 275 28.93 -4.69 -14.58
N THR A 276 27.61 -4.63 -14.44
CA THR A 276 26.67 -5.36 -15.33
C THR A 276 26.22 -4.56 -16.54
N GLY A 277 26.76 -3.36 -16.75
CA GLY A 277 26.44 -2.47 -17.88
C GLY A 277 24.98 -2.02 -17.89
N GLY A 278 24.38 -1.84 -16.71
CA GLY A 278 23.00 -1.39 -16.55
C GLY A 278 21.93 -2.41 -16.95
N ARG A 279 22.33 -3.62 -17.37
CA ARG A 279 21.37 -4.72 -17.57
C ARG A 279 20.86 -5.18 -16.23
N GLN A 280 19.65 -4.73 -15.88
CA GLN A 280 18.93 -5.15 -14.68
C GLN A 280 18.56 -6.64 -14.78
N THR A 281 19.51 -7.49 -14.47
CA THR A 281 19.16 -8.84 -14.04
C THR A 281 18.76 -8.72 -12.57
N GLY A 282 17.48 -8.55 -12.29
CA GLY A 282 16.92 -8.25 -10.97
C GLY A 282 17.30 -9.23 -9.83
N ARG A 283 18.14 -10.21 -10.10
CA ARG A 283 18.68 -11.17 -9.12
C ARG A 283 20.01 -10.74 -8.48
N VAL A 284 20.87 -10.01 -9.20
CA VAL A 284 22.23 -9.72 -8.71
C VAL A 284 22.20 -8.78 -7.50
N ASP A 285 21.38 -7.75 -7.56
CA ASP A 285 21.31 -6.73 -6.48
C ASP A 285 20.29 -7.07 -5.40
N GLN A 286 19.44 -8.08 -5.62
CA GLN A 286 18.37 -8.47 -4.70
C GLN A 286 18.90 -8.74 -3.27
N LYS A 287 20.07 -9.33 -3.14
CA LYS A 287 20.72 -9.58 -1.84
C LYS A 287 20.99 -8.27 -1.08
N TYR A 288 21.47 -7.23 -1.76
CA TYR A 288 21.77 -5.94 -1.12
C TYR A 288 20.51 -5.15 -0.78
N TRP A 289 19.50 -5.19 -1.66
CA TRP A 289 18.19 -4.62 -1.36
C TRP A 289 17.51 -5.30 -0.18
N MET A 290 17.63 -6.61 -0.05
CA MET A 290 17.15 -7.37 1.12
C MET A 290 17.89 -6.97 2.39
N HIS A 291 19.22 -6.82 2.33
CA HIS A 291 20.00 -6.32 3.47
C HIS A 291 19.56 -4.92 3.89
N LEU A 292 19.32 -4.02 2.92
CA LEU A 292 18.82 -2.66 3.20
C LEU A 292 17.45 -2.69 3.89
N LYS A 293 16.55 -3.55 3.40
CA LYS A 293 15.23 -3.76 4.01
C LYS A 293 15.35 -4.26 5.45
N HIS A 294 16.14 -5.31 5.69
CA HIS A 294 16.34 -5.86 7.04
C HIS A 294 17.01 -4.87 8.00
N LEU A 295 17.96 -4.07 7.49
CA LEU A 295 18.57 -3.02 8.26
C LEU A 295 17.53 -1.98 8.71
N SER A 296 16.69 -1.52 7.80
CA SER A 296 15.61 -0.57 8.08
C SER A 296 14.60 -1.14 9.08
N GLU A 297 14.21 -2.39 8.92
CA GLU A 297 13.31 -3.09 9.85
C GLU A 297 13.94 -3.22 11.25
N HIS A 298 15.22 -3.60 11.33
CA HIS A 298 15.93 -3.75 12.60
C HIS A 298 16.00 -2.43 13.37
N TYR A 299 16.48 -1.36 12.72
CA TYR A 299 16.55 -0.04 13.37
C TYR A 299 15.15 0.50 13.70
N GLY A 300 14.17 0.30 12.81
CA GLY A 300 12.78 0.66 13.04
C GLY A 300 12.22 0.00 14.30
N HIS A 301 12.38 -1.32 14.46
CA HIS A 301 11.92 -2.05 15.65
C HIS A 301 12.64 -1.60 16.92
N GLN A 302 13.95 -1.41 16.85
CA GLN A 302 14.75 -0.98 18.00
C GLN A 302 14.32 0.40 18.49
N VAL A 303 14.20 1.37 17.58
CA VAL A 303 13.79 2.74 17.92
C VAL A 303 12.36 2.79 18.39
N THR A 304 11.43 2.12 17.71
CA THR A 304 10.02 2.06 18.13
C THR A 304 9.87 1.46 19.53
N SER A 305 10.60 0.38 19.84
CA SER A 305 10.57 -0.21 21.18
C SER A 305 11.05 0.77 22.26
N GLN A 306 12.08 1.56 21.98
CA GLN A 306 12.56 2.59 22.91
C GLN A 306 11.58 3.77 23.04
N ILE A 307 10.93 4.17 21.95
CA ILE A 307 9.88 5.20 21.93
C ILE A 307 8.70 4.76 22.81
N LEU A 308 8.21 3.54 22.64
CA LEU A 308 7.11 2.99 23.44
C LEU A 308 7.47 2.95 24.94
N ARG A 309 8.68 2.49 25.29
CA ARG A 309 9.14 2.52 26.69
C ARG A 309 9.17 3.93 27.26
N PHE A 310 9.62 4.91 26.48
CA PHE A 310 9.64 6.31 26.91
C PHE A 310 8.24 6.87 27.09
N ALA A 311 7.30 6.52 26.19
CA ALA A 311 5.89 6.90 26.31
C ALA A 311 5.26 6.36 27.62
N VAL A 312 5.47 5.05 27.89
CA VAL A 312 4.98 4.40 29.12
C VAL A 312 5.54 5.07 30.37
N LEU A 313 6.87 5.29 30.42
CA LEU A 313 7.53 5.91 31.56
C LEU A 313 7.03 7.32 31.88
N ASN A 314 6.58 8.04 30.86
CA ASN A 314 6.02 9.39 31.00
C ASN A 314 4.50 9.41 31.14
N GLY A 315 3.83 8.26 31.22
CA GLY A 315 2.39 8.16 31.34
C GLY A 315 1.64 8.72 30.13
N CYS A 316 2.23 8.65 28.92
CA CYS A 316 1.55 9.02 27.71
C CYS A 316 0.48 7.98 27.35
N PHE A 317 -0.67 8.46 26.87
CA PHE A 317 -1.69 7.57 26.34
C PHE A 317 -1.15 6.86 25.08
N MET A 318 -1.34 5.56 25.04
CA MET A 318 -1.00 4.72 23.86
C MET A 318 -2.27 4.02 23.37
N GLU A 319 -2.45 4.02 22.09
CA GLU A 319 -3.47 3.24 21.38
C GLU A 319 -2.87 1.98 20.78
#